data_2949f6864886702b23c5d0920a244b2c
#
_entry.id   2949f6864886702b23c5d0920a244b2c
#
_cell.length_a   1.000
_cell.length_b   1.000
_cell.length_c   1.000
_cell.angle_alpha   90.00
_cell.angle_beta   90.00
_cell.angle_gamma   90.00
#
_symmetry.space_group_name_H-M   'P 1'
#
loop_
_entity.id
_entity.type
_entity.pdbx_description
1 polymer ?
#
loop_
_entity_poly.entity_id
_entity_poly.type
_entity_poly.pdbx_seq_one_letter_code
_entity_poly.pdbx_strand_id
1 'polypeptide(L)'
;PSLLMNPGERTFIPYVDKYPSYLSDRQTVSYCLQHIIDDLKKAQSILLSVDKSASFSMESRFIQSYNGESRFLGYRGYRMNYYAVTAELARVYLYAQKADEAYAEAKKVIDVVESKKWFAASTSSSGFNKGNMKMMEDIIFSLYSTDLTDWDQKINHLSDNPADEYNEHYLCLGDELVNEFFGSEKSSDWRLIYQLEGKYYDYYYRTLKYNKQ
;
A
#
# COMPACT_ATOMS: atom_id res chain seq x y z
N PRO A 1 -14.87 8.61 -5.76
CA PRO A 1 -15.29 7.43 -6.55
C PRO A 1 -16.03 7.85 -7.81
N SER A 2 -16.99 8.78 -7.72
CA SER A 2 -17.78 9.23 -8.89
C SER A 2 -16.95 9.92 -9.97
N LEU A 3 -15.88 10.61 -9.61
CA LEU A 3 -14.97 11.28 -10.56
C LEU A 3 -14.23 10.29 -11.46
N LEU A 4 -13.89 9.13 -10.92
CA LEU A 4 -13.17 8.09 -11.67
C LEU A 4 -14.12 7.17 -12.47
N MET A 5 -15.37 7.06 -12.05
CA MET A 5 -16.36 6.19 -12.68
C MET A 5 -17.09 6.84 -13.85
N ASN A 6 -17.07 8.17 -13.98
CA ASN A 6 -17.69 8.89 -15.09
C ASN A 6 -16.76 10.01 -15.56
N PRO A 7 -15.76 9.71 -16.39
CA PRO A 7 -14.76 10.65 -16.87
C PRO A 7 -15.29 11.59 -17.98
N GLY A 8 -16.50 12.12 -17.85
CA GLY A 8 -17.06 13.04 -18.84
C GLY A 8 -16.19 14.28 -19.06
N GLU A 9 -16.54 15.08 -20.07
CA GLU A 9 -15.86 16.32 -20.48
C GLU A 9 -15.83 17.43 -19.40
N ARG A 10 -16.42 17.20 -18.24
CA ARG A 10 -16.45 18.19 -17.18
C ARG A 10 -15.10 18.35 -16.51
N THR A 11 -14.72 19.59 -16.23
CA THR A 11 -13.47 19.92 -15.54
C THR A 11 -13.68 19.95 -14.02
N PHE A 12 -12.88 19.20 -13.28
CA PHE A 12 -13.03 19.04 -11.83
C PHE A 12 -11.80 19.42 -11.03
N ILE A 13 -10.61 19.03 -11.52
CA ILE A 13 -9.37 19.02 -10.76
C ILE A 13 -8.44 20.09 -11.32
N PRO A 14 -7.95 21.04 -10.50
CA PRO A 14 -6.86 21.90 -10.91
C PRO A 14 -5.60 21.03 -11.07
N TYR A 15 -5.04 21.00 -12.27
CA TYR A 15 -3.81 20.26 -12.54
C TYR A 15 -2.62 21.20 -12.42
N VAL A 16 -1.78 20.96 -11.40
CA VAL A 16 -0.61 21.78 -11.10
C VAL A 16 0.63 21.02 -11.55
N ASP A 17 1.25 21.47 -12.63
CA ASP A 17 2.44 20.86 -13.24
C ASP A 17 3.73 21.66 -12.98
N LYS A 18 3.62 22.82 -12.36
CA LYS A 18 4.75 23.76 -12.13
C LYS A 18 4.72 24.35 -10.73
N TYR A 19 5.88 24.56 -10.17
CA TYR A 19 6.05 25.27 -8.90
C TYR A 19 7.01 26.45 -9.08
N PRO A 20 6.71 27.63 -8.53
CA PRO A 20 5.44 27.99 -7.88
C PRO A 20 4.29 28.18 -8.88
N SER A 21 3.08 27.74 -8.51
CA SER A 21 1.86 28.01 -9.30
C SER A 21 0.82 28.60 -8.36
N TYR A 22 0.31 29.77 -8.70
CA TYR A 22 -0.73 30.43 -7.92
C TYR A 22 -2.14 30.09 -8.36
N LEU A 23 -2.30 29.79 -9.65
CA LEU A 23 -3.57 29.42 -10.25
C LEU A 23 -3.32 28.34 -11.31
N SER A 24 -4.17 27.34 -11.28
CA SER A 24 -4.19 26.27 -12.30
C SER A 24 -5.62 26.05 -12.78
N ASP A 25 -5.81 25.93 -14.05
CA ASP A 25 -7.10 25.63 -14.63
C ASP A 25 -7.55 24.24 -14.23
N ARG A 26 -8.86 24.09 -14.04
CA ARG A 26 -9.46 22.79 -13.82
C ARG A 26 -9.45 22.01 -15.13
N GLN A 27 -9.02 20.76 -15.04
CA GLN A 27 -8.91 19.86 -16.19
C GLN A 27 -9.94 18.73 -16.10
N THR A 28 -10.14 18.05 -17.22
CA THR A 28 -10.97 16.84 -17.28
C THR A 28 -10.25 15.68 -16.60
N VAL A 29 -10.99 14.67 -16.17
CA VAL A 29 -10.41 13.44 -15.63
C VAL A 29 -9.52 12.75 -16.67
N SER A 30 -9.95 12.73 -17.93
CA SER A 30 -9.17 12.13 -19.03
C SER A 30 -7.84 12.84 -19.26
N TYR A 31 -7.81 14.17 -19.18
CA TYR A 31 -6.58 14.94 -19.23
C TYR A 31 -5.63 14.56 -18.10
N CYS A 32 -6.12 14.56 -16.86
CA CYS A 32 -5.31 14.20 -15.69
C CYS A 32 -4.77 12.76 -15.80
N LEU A 33 -5.62 11.79 -16.19
CA LEU A 33 -5.20 10.40 -16.35
C LEU A 33 -4.12 10.25 -17.43
N GLN A 34 -4.24 10.96 -18.55
CA GLN A 34 -3.23 10.90 -19.61
C GLN A 34 -1.88 11.44 -19.12
N HIS A 35 -1.87 12.58 -18.43
CA HIS A 35 -0.64 13.11 -17.83
C HIS A 35 0.00 12.17 -16.80
N ILE A 36 -0.82 11.55 -15.93
CA ILE A 36 -0.32 10.55 -14.97
C ILE A 36 0.30 9.36 -15.69
N ILE A 37 -0.33 8.87 -16.77
CA ILE A 37 0.21 7.78 -17.59
C ILE A 37 1.56 8.17 -18.19
N ASP A 38 1.66 9.37 -18.76
CA ASP A 38 2.88 9.85 -19.41
C ASP A 38 4.02 10.01 -18.39
N ASP A 39 3.75 10.56 -17.22
CA ASP A 39 4.71 10.69 -16.12
C ASP A 39 5.17 9.33 -15.61
N LEU A 40 4.25 8.38 -15.41
CA LEU A 40 4.60 7.03 -14.97
C LEU A 40 5.41 6.27 -16.03
N LYS A 41 5.10 6.40 -17.32
CA LYS A 41 5.91 5.83 -18.41
C LYS A 41 7.32 6.40 -18.43
N LYS A 42 7.45 7.70 -18.26
CA LYS A 42 8.76 8.36 -18.18
C LYS A 42 9.55 7.86 -16.98
N ALA A 43 8.92 7.79 -15.80
CA ALA A 43 9.54 7.26 -14.60
C ALA A 43 9.95 5.79 -14.78
N GLN A 44 9.09 4.95 -15.36
CA GLN A 44 9.37 3.55 -15.66
C GLN A 44 10.61 3.41 -16.56
N SER A 45 10.73 4.22 -17.62
CA SER A 45 11.88 4.18 -18.53
C SER A 45 13.19 4.57 -17.85
N ILE A 46 13.16 5.57 -16.97
CA ILE A 46 14.35 6.01 -16.22
C ILE A 46 14.79 4.95 -15.22
N LEU A 47 13.84 4.35 -14.50
CA LEU A 47 14.13 3.36 -13.45
C LEU A 47 14.52 1.98 -14.00
N LEU A 48 14.20 1.71 -15.26
CA LEU A 48 14.44 0.41 -15.88
C LEU A 48 15.90 -0.04 -15.79
N SER A 49 16.84 0.85 -16.06
CA SER A 49 18.27 0.54 -16.07
C SER A 49 18.84 0.28 -14.67
N VAL A 50 18.25 0.88 -13.66
CA VAL A 50 18.69 0.76 -12.26
C VAL A 50 18.07 -0.47 -11.59
N ASP A 51 16.77 -0.57 -11.65
CA ASP A 51 16.01 -1.51 -10.81
C ASP A 51 15.84 -2.90 -11.45
N LYS A 52 16.07 -3.05 -12.74
CA LYS A 52 16.18 -4.36 -13.42
C LYS A 52 17.58 -4.93 -13.44
N SER A 53 18.54 -4.24 -12.87
CA SER A 53 19.91 -4.76 -12.82
C SER A 53 19.97 -6.05 -11.99
N ALA A 54 20.99 -6.86 -12.25
CA ALA A 54 21.23 -8.09 -11.48
C ALA A 54 21.51 -7.82 -9.99
N SER A 55 21.89 -6.58 -9.64
CA SER A 55 22.16 -6.15 -8.27
C SER A 55 20.90 -5.82 -7.45
N PHE A 56 19.73 -5.67 -8.08
CA PHE A 56 18.49 -5.52 -7.34
C PHE A 56 17.99 -6.87 -6.85
N SER A 57 18.34 -7.20 -5.61
CA SER A 57 17.94 -8.46 -4.98
C SER A 57 16.94 -8.23 -3.84
N MET A 58 16.27 -9.30 -3.41
CA MET A 58 15.34 -9.25 -2.30
C MET A 58 16.04 -8.84 -1.01
N GLU A 59 17.24 -9.31 -0.78
CA GLU A 59 18.04 -8.94 0.39
C GLU A 59 18.36 -7.46 0.39
N SER A 60 18.67 -6.86 -0.75
CA SER A 60 18.98 -5.43 -0.86
C SER A 60 17.77 -4.52 -0.60
N ARG A 61 16.55 -5.04 -0.66
CA ARG A 61 15.34 -4.26 -0.33
C ARG A 61 15.35 -3.76 1.11
N PHE A 62 15.92 -4.53 2.02
CA PHE A 62 15.87 -4.30 3.46
C PHE A 62 17.12 -3.62 4.00
N ILE A 63 18.14 -3.43 3.18
CA ILE A 63 19.43 -2.87 3.61
C ILE A 63 19.38 -1.34 3.55
N GLN A 64 19.87 -0.71 4.63
CA GLN A 64 19.90 0.75 4.77
C GLN A 64 20.82 1.43 3.73
N SER A 65 21.92 0.78 3.39
CA SER A 65 22.82 1.22 2.32
C SER A 65 23.31 0.04 1.52
N TYR A 66 23.36 0.20 0.21
CA TYR A 66 23.88 -0.81 -0.67
C TYR A 66 25.32 -0.48 -1.03
N ASN A 67 26.26 -1.36 -0.67
CA ASN A 67 27.70 -1.24 -0.98
C ASN A 67 28.35 0.12 -0.67
N GLY A 68 27.96 0.78 0.44
CA GLY A 68 28.52 2.06 0.82
C GLY A 68 28.00 3.25 0.00
N GLU A 69 27.02 3.02 -0.88
CA GLU A 69 26.40 4.08 -1.68
C GLU A 69 25.44 4.94 -0.84
N SER A 70 24.98 6.03 -1.43
CA SER A 70 24.17 7.03 -0.75
C SER A 70 22.91 6.45 -0.12
N ARG A 71 22.47 7.04 1.01
CA ARG A 71 21.18 6.73 1.66
C ARG A 71 19.98 6.76 0.69
N PHE A 72 20.13 7.41 -0.46
CA PHE A 72 19.11 7.45 -1.51
C PHE A 72 18.81 6.07 -2.09
N LEU A 73 19.79 5.18 -2.20
CA LEU A 73 19.61 3.82 -2.70
C LEU A 73 19.24 2.82 -1.61
N GLY A 74 19.35 3.21 -0.34
CA GLY A 74 18.91 2.37 0.77
C GLY A 74 17.40 2.10 0.74
N TYR A 75 16.99 0.93 1.23
CA TYR A 75 15.57 0.51 1.28
C TYR A 75 14.86 0.59 -0.07
N ARG A 76 15.59 0.40 -1.16
CA ARG A 76 15.07 0.58 -2.52
C ARG A 76 13.83 -0.26 -2.81
N GLY A 77 13.71 -1.42 -2.19
CA GLY A 77 12.57 -2.32 -2.35
C GLY A 77 11.24 -1.77 -1.83
N TYR A 78 11.28 -0.80 -0.92
CA TYR A 78 10.07 -0.15 -0.40
C TYR A 78 9.79 1.22 -1.00
N ARG A 79 10.74 1.78 -1.73
CA ARG A 79 10.60 3.08 -2.39
C ARG A 79 9.94 2.93 -3.76
N MET A 80 9.61 4.06 -4.37
CA MET A 80 9.12 4.08 -5.74
C MET A 80 10.22 3.57 -6.68
N ASN A 81 10.20 2.28 -6.98
CA ASN A 81 11.11 1.57 -7.86
C ASN A 81 10.40 1.22 -9.19
N TYR A 82 11.13 0.60 -10.13
CA TYR A 82 10.57 0.19 -11.41
C TYR A 82 9.28 -0.63 -11.27
N TYR A 83 9.24 -1.57 -10.35
CA TYR A 83 8.09 -2.46 -10.16
C TYR A 83 6.91 -1.74 -9.53
N ALA A 84 7.18 -0.82 -8.60
CA ALA A 84 6.15 0.02 -7.99
C ALA A 84 5.50 0.95 -9.03
N VAL A 85 6.31 1.61 -9.86
CA VAL A 85 5.82 2.44 -10.97
C VAL A 85 5.03 1.61 -11.98
N THR A 86 5.48 0.40 -12.29
CA THR A 86 4.81 -0.52 -13.22
C THR A 86 3.45 -0.96 -12.66
N ALA A 87 3.37 -1.31 -11.38
CA ALA A 87 2.12 -1.67 -10.71
C ALA A 87 1.13 -0.50 -10.66
N GLU A 88 1.64 0.70 -10.36
CA GLU A 88 0.82 1.92 -10.37
C GLU A 88 0.31 2.25 -11.77
N LEU A 89 1.15 2.10 -12.79
CA LEU A 89 0.74 2.29 -14.19
C LEU A 89 -0.37 1.32 -14.59
N ALA A 90 -0.28 0.05 -14.18
CA ALA A 90 -1.34 -0.93 -14.40
C ALA A 90 -2.66 -0.46 -13.75
N ARG A 91 -2.61 0.03 -12.51
CA ARG A 91 -3.77 0.56 -11.80
C ARG A 91 -4.39 1.76 -12.49
N VAL A 92 -3.56 2.70 -12.95
CA VAL A 92 -4.02 3.90 -13.67
C VAL A 92 -4.65 3.53 -15.01
N TYR A 93 -4.07 2.57 -15.75
CA TYR A 93 -4.69 2.07 -16.97
C TYR A 93 -6.06 1.44 -16.74
N LEU A 94 -6.22 0.71 -15.63
CA LEU A 94 -7.52 0.16 -15.27
C LEU A 94 -8.56 1.27 -14.99
N TYR A 95 -8.18 2.33 -14.28
CA TYR A 95 -9.02 3.51 -14.09
C TYR A 95 -9.35 4.23 -15.40
N ALA A 96 -8.42 4.24 -16.34
CA ALA A 96 -8.61 4.79 -17.67
C ALA A 96 -9.39 3.86 -18.60
N GLN A 97 -9.89 2.72 -18.12
CA GLN A 97 -10.62 1.70 -18.90
C GLN A 97 -9.79 1.09 -20.03
N LYS A 98 -8.47 1.07 -19.90
CA LYS A 98 -7.50 0.48 -20.83
C LYS A 98 -7.06 -0.89 -20.28
N ALA A 99 -7.92 -1.89 -20.41
CA ALA A 99 -7.75 -3.20 -19.77
C ALA A 99 -6.54 -3.97 -20.30
N ASP A 100 -6.27 -3.91 -21.61
CA ASP A 100 -5.16 -4.63 -22.23
C ASP A 100 -3.81 -4.06 -21.78
N GLU A 101 -3.68 -2.74 -21.72
CA GLU A 101 -2.49 -2.07 -21.22
C GLU A 101 -2.32 -2.33 -19.72
N ALA A 102 -3.41 -2.30 -18.93
CA ALA A 102 -3.38 -2.63 -17.53
C ALA A 102 -2.85 -4.06 -17.29
N TYR A 103 -3.36 -5.02 -18.05
CA TYR A 103 -2.90 -6.42 -18.00
C TYR A 103 -1.42 -6.54 -18.38
N ALA A 104 -0.99 -5.88 -19.45
CA ALA A 104 0.40 -5.93 -19.90
C ALA A 104 1.39 -5.40 -18.84
N GLU A 105 1.03 -4.31 -18.15
CA GLU A 105 1.86 -3.77 -17.08
C GLU A 105 1.82 -4.65 -15.81
N ALA A 106 0.65 -5.11 -15.39
CA ALA A 106 0.50 -6.00 -14.25
C ALA A 106 1.31 -7.30 -14.43
N LYS A 107 1.27 -7.87 -15.64
CA LYS A 107 2.01 -9.09 -15.97
C LYS A 107 3.52 -8.95 -15.76
N LYS A 108 4.13 -7.78 -16.04
CA LYS A 108 5.56 -7.55 -15.81
C LYS A 108 5.94 -7.73 -14.33
N VAL A 109 5.05 -7.35 -13.40
CA VAL A 109 5.25 -7.53 -11.96
C VAL A 109 5.00 -8.98 -11.56
N ILE A 110 3.94 -9.60 -12.07
CA ILE A 110 3.61 -11.00 -11.80
C ILE A 110 4.73 -11.93 -12.25
N ASP A 111 5.30 -11.71 -13.44
CA ASP A 111 6.40 -12.52 -13.97
C ASP A 111 7.65 -12.50 -13.06
N VAL A 112 7.88 -11.40 -12.36
CA VAL A 112 8.96 -11.29 -11.37
C VAL A 112 8.60 -12.01 -10.07
N VAL A 113 7.35 -11.91 -9.61
CA VAL A 113 6.87 -12.70 -8.46
C VAL A 113 7.06 -14.19 -8.72
N GLU A 114 6.68 -14.66 -9.89
CA GLU A 114 6.78 -16.08 -10.26
C GLU A 114 8.22 -16.56 -10.46
N SER A 115 9.02 -15.78 -11.17
CA SER A 115 10.37 -16.20 -11.56
C SER A 115 11.43 -15.96 -10.49
N LYS A 116 11.36 -14.83 -9.76
CA LYS A 116 12.35 -14.43 -8.77
C LYS A 116 11.87 -14.51 -7.33
N LYS A 117 10.58 -14.80 -7.12
CA LYS A 117 9.95 -14.82 -5.79
C LYS A 117 10.03 -13.47 -5.04
N TRP A 118 10.16 -12.38 -5.77
CA TRP A 118 10.06 -11.05 -5.21
C TRP A 118 8.59 -10.68 -5.03
N PHE A 119 8.28 -9.86 -4.03
CA PHE A 119 6.90 -9.47 -3.73
C PHE A 119 5.94 -10.68 -3.63
N ALA A 120 6.44 -11.77 -3.09
CA ALA A 120 5.67 -13.01 -3.02
C ALA A 120 4.59 -12.88 -1.93
N ALA A 121 3.34 -13.06 -2.33
CA ALA A 121 2.23 -13.07 -1.40
C ALA A 121 2.43 -14.17 -0.34
N SER A 122 2.16 -13.82 0.92
CA SER A 122 2.20 -14.79 2.02
C SER A 122 1.09 -15.80 1.84
N THR A 123 1.46 -17.04 1.56
CA THR A 123 0.52 -18.13 1.28
C THR A 123 0.37 -19.12 2.44
N SER A 124 1.04 -18.86 3.57
CA SER A 124 1.00 -19.71 4.74
C SER A 124 0.83 -18.90 6.02
N SER A 125 0.25 -19.52 7.05
CA SER A 125 0.09 -18.91 8.37
C SER A 125 1.40 -18.47 9.01
N SER A 126 2.53 -19.03 8.60
CA SER A 126 3.86 -18.61 9.07
C SER A 126 4.24 -17.20 8.60
N GLY A 127 3.69 -16.72 7.47
CA GLY A 127 3.86 -15.34 7.02
C GLY A 127 3.06 -14.32 7.84
N PHE A 128 1.99 -14.78 8.48
CA PHE A 128 1.10 -13.98 9.33
C PHE A 128 1.45 -14.21 10.80
N ASN A 129 2.51 -13.66 11.28
CA ASN A 129 2.85 -13.75 12.69
C ASN A 129 2.90 -12.36 13.33
N LYS A 130 2.89 -12.31 14.67
CA LYS A 130 2.90 -11.03 15.40
C LYS A 130 4.14 -10.18 15.11
N GLY A 131 5.23 -10.78 14.62
CA GLY A 131 6.45 -10.08 14.22
C GLY A 131 6.41 -9.54 12.80
N ASN A 132 5.44 -9.94 11.95
CA ASN A 132 5.35 -9.50 10.55
C ASN A 132 3.91 -9.16 10.15
N MET A 133 3.19 -8.44 11.00
CA MET A 133 1.79 -8.07 10.72
C MET A 133 1.62 -7.16 9.50
N LYS A 134 2.67 -6.46 9.11
CA LYS A 134 2.68 -5.61 7.91
C LYS A 134 2.93 -6.39 6.64
N MET A 135 3.28 -7.67 6.74
CA MET A 135 3.59 -8.55 5.60
C MET A 135 4.57 -7.89 4.64
N MET A 136 5.74 -7.55 5.19
CA MET A 136 6.74 -6.71 4.49
C MET A 136 7.21 -7.32 3.18
N GLU A 137 7.17 -8.64 3.04
CA GLU A 137 7.53 -9.38 1.83
C GLU A 137 6.59 -9.09 0.66
N ASP A 138 5.32 -8.80 0.95
CA ASP A 138 4.28 -8.58 -0.06
C ASP A 138 4.25 -7.12 -0.53
N ILE A 139 4.96 -6.23 0.16
CA ILE A 139 4.93 -4.79 -0.12
C ILE A 139 5.81 -4.46 -1.33
N ILE A 140 5.21 -3.89 -2.36
CA ILE A 140 5.92 -3.37 -3.54
C ILE A 140 6.39 -1.93 -3.31
N PHE A 141 5.59 -1.15 -2.58
CA PHE A 141 5.86 0.25 -2.26
C PHE A 141 5.22 0.62 -0.93
N SER A 142 5.93 1.38 -0.11
CA SER A 142 5.36 1.96 1.11
C SER A 142 5.95 3.33 1.41
N LEU A 143 5.17 4.14 2.09
CA LEU A 143 5.63 5.40 2.67
C LEU A 143 6.03 5.16 4.13
N TYR A 144 7.16 5.74 4.52
CA TYR A 144 7.62 5.72 5.90
C TYR A 144 7.12 6.96 6.63
N SER A 145 6.60 6.77 7.83
CA SER A 145 6.28 7.86 8.75
C SER A 145 6.87 7.55 10.12
N THR A 146 7.59 8.50 10.69
CA THR A 146 8.10 8.43 12.06
C THR A 146 6.97 8.49 13.08
N ASP A 147 5.86 9.13 12.71
CA ASP A 147 4.74 9.42 13.62
C ASP A 147 3.68 8.29 13.61
N LEU A 148 3.91 7.24 12.80
CA LEU A 148 2.92 6.17 12.65
C LEU A 148 2.61 5.46 13.98
N THR A 149 3.62 5.30 14.83
CA THR A 149 3.44 4.70 16.17
C THR A 149 2.60 5.60 17.08
N ASP A 150 2.84 6.92 17.04
CA ASP A 150 2.08 7.88 17.84
C ASP A 150 0.63 7.97 17.36
N TRP A 151 0.41 7.88 16.05
CA TRP A 151 -0.93 7.79 15.47
C TRP A 151 -1.64 6.50 15.83
N ASP A 152 -0.93 5.37 15.82
CA ASP A 152 -1.49 4.09 16.26
C ASP A 152 -1.93 4.15 17.73
N GLN A 153 -1.09 4.70 18.61
CA GLN A 153 -1.45 4.90 20.01
C GLN A 153 -2.69 5.80 20.18
N LYS A 154 -2.85 6.83 19.36
CA LYS A 154 -4.00 7.73 19.43
C LYS A 154 -5.29 7.13 18.87
N ILE A 155 -5.19 6.26 17.87
CA ILE A 155 -6.36 5.73 17.13
C ILE A 155 -6.76 4.35 17.65
N ASN A 156 -5.78 3.52 18.05
CA ASN A 156 -5.99 2.12 18.42
C ASN A 156 -5.63 1.81 19.87
N HIS A 157 -5.35 2.84 20.69
CA HIS A 157 -4.96 2.61 22.07
C HIS A 157 -6.19 2.18 22.87
N LEU A 158 -6.37 0.87 22.97
CA LEU A 158 -7.22 0.28 23.97
C LEU A 158 -6.36 0.10 25.23
N SER A 159 -6.63 0.88 26.26
CA SER A 159 -6.05 0.66 27.58
C SER A 159 -6.41 -0.73 28.07
N ASP A 160 -5.47 -1.40 28.72
CA ASP A 160 -5.79 -2.64 29.43
C ASP A 160 -6.60 -2.39 30.72
N ASN A 161 -6.80 -1.10 31.06
CA ASN A 161 -7.60 -0.68 32.20
C ASN A 161 -9.02 -0.31 31.75
N PRO A 162 -10.05 -1.04 32.19
CA PRO A 162 -11.44 -0.77 31.81
C PRO A 162 -11.94 0.66 32.13
N ALA A 163 -11.34 1.33 33.12
CA ALA A 163 -11.72 2.70 33.50
C ALA A 163 -11.26 3.74 32.46
N ASP A 164 -10.20 3.46 31.70
CA ASP A 164 -9.66 4.39 30.72
C ASP A 164 -10.43 4.30 29.38
N GLU A 165 -11.12 3.21 29.15
CA GLU A 165 -11.81 2.92 27.87
C GLU A 165 -13.06 3.77 27.63
N TYR A 166 -13.69 4.27 28.67
CA TYR A 166 -14.87 5.15 28.52
C TYR A 166 -14.52 6.55 28.01
N ASN A 167 -13.25 6.93 28.01
CA ASN A 167 -12.81 8.29 27.68
C ASN A 167 -12.05 8.40 26.38
N GLU A 168 -11.80 7.31 25.69
CA GLU A 168 -10.97 7.32 24.50
C GLU A 168 -11.77 6.90 23.25
N HIS A 169 -11.51 7.56 22.14
CA HIS A 169 -12.16 7.28 20.86
C HIS A 169 -11.31 6.29 20.07
N TYR A 170 -11.82 5.06 19.89
CA TYR A 170 -11.10 3.99 19.19
C TYR A 170 -11.70 3.70 17.83
N LEU A 171 -10.82 3.38 16.89
CA LEU A 171 -11.23 2.76 15.66
C LEU A 171 -11.20 1.23 15.85
N CYS A 172 -12.34 0.65 16.20
CA CYS A 172 -12.49 -0.78 16.37
C CYS A 172 -13.70 -1.32 15.60
N LEU A 173 -13.68 -2.60 15.34
CA LEU A 173 -14.81 -3.33 14.78
C LEU A 173 -15.61 -3.98 15.92
N GLY A 174 -16.92 -3.76 15.96
CA GLY A 174 -17.79 -4.51 16.84
C GLY A 174 -17.92 -5.98 16.41
N ASP A 175 -18.25 -6.87 17.36
CA ASP A 175 -18.40 -8.32 17.07
C ASP A 175 -19.45 -8.59 15.98
N GLU A 176 -20.53 -7.82 15.93
CA GLU A 176 -21.54 -7.93 14.88
C GLU A 176 -20.95 -7.76 13.49
N LEU A 177 -20.12 -6.70 13.30
CA LEU A 177 -19.44 -6.45 12.03
C LEU A 177 -18.41 -7.54 11.71
N VAL A 178 -17.68 -8.02 12.70
CA VAL A 178 -16.73 -9.13 12.52
C VAL A 178 -17.47 -10.40 12.10
N ASN A 179 -18.62 -10.69 12.70
CA ASN A 179 -19.45 -11.82 12.32
C ASN A 179 -20.02 -11.66 10.90
N GLU A 180 -20.43 -10.46 10.52
CA GLU A 180 -20.92 -10.17 9.18
C GLU A 180 -19.83 -10.36 8.11
N PHE A 181 -18.60 -9.81 8.36
CA PHE A 181 -17.49 -9.87 7.40
C PHE A 181 -16.86 -11.25 7.27
N PHE A 182 -16.69 -11.96 8.37
CA PHE A 182 -15.94 -13.22 8.38
C PHE A 182 -16.83 -14.45 8.44
N GLY A 183 -18.07 -14.32 8.93
CA GLY A 183 -19.06 -15.39 8.94
C GLY A 183 -18.52 -16.73 9.47
N SER A 184 -18.68 -17.78 8.67
CA SER A 184 -18.17 -19.13 8.98
C SER A 184 -16.63 -19.23 8.95
N GLU A 185 -15.94 -18.26 8.34
CA GLU A 185 -14.47 -18.24 8.23
C GLU A 185 -13.79 -17.57 9.44
N LYS A 186 -14.57 -17.10 10.43
CA LYS A 186 -14.06 -16.40 11.62
C LYS A 186 -12.92 -17.15 12.31
N SER A 187 -12.97 -18.48 12.35
CA SER A 187 -11.94 -19.30 12.97
C SER A 187 -10.74 -19.64 12.09
N SER A 188 -10.81 -19.37 10.78
CA SER A 188 -9.80 -19.76 9.80
C SER A 188 -9.20 -18.58 9.03
N ASP A 189 -9.84 -17.42 9.04
CA ASP A 189 -9.33 -16.24 8.32
C ASP A 189 -8.12 -15.65 9.05
N TRP A 190 -7.01 -15.63 8.35
CA TRP A 190 -5.73 -15.17 8.90
C TRP A 190 -5.72 -13.69 9.27
N ARG A 191 -6.52 -12.86 8.59
CA ARG A 191 -6.65 -11.43 8.92
C ARG A 191 -7.25 -11.26 10.31
N LEU A 192 -8.28 -12.06 10.64
CA LEU A 192 -8.88 -12.02 11.96
C LEU A 192 -7.94 -12.62 13.01
N ILE A 193 -7.32 -13.76 12.74
CA ILE A 193 -6.49 -14.49 13.71
C ILE A 193 -5.21 -13.73 14.07
N TYR A 194 -4.57 -13.08 13.09
CA TYR A 194 -3.23 -12.50 13.26
C TYR A 194 -3.18 -10.98 13.19
N GLN A 195 -4.14 -10.32 12.55
CA GLN A 195 -4.11 -8.87 12.37
C GLN A 195 -5.15 -8.12 13.20
N LEU A 196 -6.07 -8.84 13.83
CA LEU A 196 -7.03 -8.27 14.76
C LEU A 196 -6.86 -8.88 16.15
N GLU A 197 -7.11 -8.09 17.17
CA GLU A 197 -7.09 -8.52 18.55
C GLU A 197 -8.45 -8.26 19.19
N GLY A 198 -9.10 -9.32 19.66
CA GLY A 198 -10.33 -9.19 20.41
C GLY A 198 -10.07 -8.64 21.80
N LYS A 199 -10.95 -7.74 22.28
CA LYS A 199 -10.97 -7.15 23.61
C LYS A 199 -12.35 -7.33 24.24
N TYR A 200 -12.42 -7.36 25.59
CA TYR A 200 -13.67 -7.53 26.31
C TYR A 200 -14.48 -8.75 25.89
N TYR A 201 -13.91 -9.95 26.05
CA TYR A 201 -14.60 -11.19 25.66
C TYR A 201 -15.02 -11.18 24.18
N ASP A 202 -14.19 -10.54 23.32
CA ASP A 202 -14.39 -10.42 21.88
C ASP A 202 -15.59 -9.53 21.44
N TYR A 203 -16.05 -8.61 22.30
CA TYR A 203 -17.05 -7.63 21.87
C TYR A 203 -16.50 -6.60 20.89
N TYR A 204 -15.18 -6.34 20.93
CA TYR A 204 -14.51 -5.38 20.06
C TYR A 204 -13.21 -5.96 19.54
N TYR A 205 -12.88 -5.63 18.29
CA TYR A 205 -11.66 -6.03 17.63
C TYR A 205 -10.89 -4.79 17.17
N ARG A 206 -9.62 -4.70 17.55
CA ARG A 206 -8.70 -3.65 17.09
C ARG A 206 -7.69 -4.22 16.12
N THR A 207 -7.20 -3.38 15.19
CA THR A 207 -6.12 -3.78 14.30
C THR A 207 -4.77 -3.75 15.02
N LEU A 208 -3.97 -4.79 14.80
CA LEU A 208 -2.59 -4.87 15.27
C LEU A 208 -1.58 -4.42 14.19
N LYS A 209 -2.06 -4.12 12.99
CA LYS A 209 -1.22 -3.86 11.81
C LYS A 209 -0.18 -2.76 12.03
N TYR A 210 -0.48 -1.78 12.84
CA TYR A 210 0.38 -0.62 13.09
C TYR A 210 1.01 -0.60 14.46
N ASN A 211 0.76 -1.62 15.28
CA ASN A 211 1.38 -1.73 16.61
C ASN A 211 2.91 -1.73 16.48
N LYS A 212 3.56 -1.15 17.48
CA LYS A 212 5.00 -1.22 17.62
C LYS A 212 5.40 -2.68 17.87
N GLN A 213 6.24 -3.20 17.02
CA GLN A 213 6.84 -4.52 17.15
C GLN A 213 8.19 -4.40 17.84
#